data_5c9976611b07e212dbf8306877faa504
#
_entry.id   5c9976611b07e212dbf8306877faa504
#
_cell.length_a   1.000
_cell.length_b   1.000
_cell.length_c   1.000
_cell.angle_alpha   90.00
_cell.angle_beta   90.00
_cell.angle_gamma   90.00
#
_symmetry.space_group_name_H-M   'P 1'
#
loop_
_entity.id
_entity.type
_entity.pdbx_description
1 polymer ?
#
loop_
_entity_poly.entity_id
_entity_poly.type
_entity_poly.pdbx_seq_one_letter_code
_entity_poly.pdbx_strand_id
1 'polypeptide(L)'
;EQIDDKDNSFHTIHSEWANSEAGCHGQANNPKKSSTISCESTQYHTFGLEWEEDKLSWYVDGRKVFSYAKSTDADALAKGQWPFDKHFYIILNQSVGNGSWAKPADTNFTYRTEFDWVRVYQKEGQVNTEIGQATDADANMDVYVRNGKIIVVAPQETLVTVCDVQGRTIYREKVQGNVSIPLTKGVYVLNGRKVMVP
;
A
#
# COMPACT_ATOMS: atom_id res chain seq x y z
N GLU A 1 11.99 -1.67 1.97
CA GLU A 1 13.05 -1.14 2.86
C GLU A 1 13.43 -2.20 3.87
N GLN A 2 14.65 -2.19 4.31
CA GLN A 2 15.18 -3.16 5.25
C GLN A 2 16.31 -2.52 6.05
N ILE A 3 16.34 -2.80 7.33
CA ILE A 3 17.45 -2.44 8.22
C ILE A 3 18.16 -3.72 8.67
N ASP A 4 19.46 -3.70 8.74
CA ASP A 4 20.26 -4.85 9.19
C ASP A 4 20.89 -4.64 10.57
N ASP A 5 21.53 -5.71 11.10
CA ASP A 5 22.24 -5.72 12.38
C ASP A 5 23.53 -4.87 12.38
N LYS A 6 23.83 -4.19 11.28
CA LYS A 6 25.00 -3.32 11.12
C LYS A 6 24.61 -1.86 10.96
N ASP A 7 23.38 -1.53 11.36
CA ASP A 7 22.86 -0.16 11.27
C ASP A 7 22.87 0.39 9.83
N ASN A 8 22.42 -0.43 8.88
CA ASN A 8 22.20 -0.03 7.50
C ASN A 8 20.75 -0.23 7.11
N SER A 9 20.20 0.75 6.42
CA SER A 9 18.91 0.67 5.75
C SER A 9 19.10 0.51 4.25
N PHE A 10 18.44 -0.51 3.68
CA PHE A 10 18.51 -0.85 2.26
C PHE A 10 17.18 -0.49 1.58
N HIS A 11 17.29 0.22 0.47
CA HIS A 11 16.17 0.63 -0.37
C HIS A 11 16.40 0.03 -1.74
N THR A 12 15.58 -0.94 -2.13
CA THR A 12 15.84 -1.75 -3.33
C THR A 12 14.56 -1.95 -4.14
N ILE A 13 14.71 -1.85 -5.45
CA ILE A 13 13.68 -2.24 -6.42
C ILE A 13 13.90 -3.71 -6.81
N HIS A 14 12.82 -4.48 -6.75
CA HIS A 14 12.73 -5.81 -7.31
C HIS A 14 11.68 -5.80 -8.43
N SER A 15 12.13 -5.93 -9.65
CA SER A 15 11.31 -6.06 -10.85
C SER A 15 11.92 -7.10 -11.75
N GLU A 16 11.18 -7.57 -12.75
CA GLU A 16 11.72 -8.53 -13.71
C GLU A 16 12.97 -7.98 -14.40
N TRP A 17 12.90 -6.73 -14.86
CA TRP A 17 14.03 -6.04 -15.45
C TRP A 17 15.20 -5.85 -14.48
N ALA A 18 14.92 -5.41 -13.25
CA ALA A 18 15.95 -5.18 -12.24
C ALA A 18 16.69 -6.46 -11.83
N ASN A 19 16.07 -7.62 -11.95
CA ASN A 19 16.65 -8.91 -11.60
C ASN A 19 17.34 -9.59 -12.78
N SER A 20 16.81 -9.48 -14.00
CA SER A 20 17.33 -10.14 -15.20
C SER A 20 18.35 -9.31 -15.98
N GLU A 21 18.21 -8.00 -15.98
CA GLU A 21 19.04 -7.07 -16.73
C GLU A 21 20.06 -6.33 -15.84
N ALA A 22 20.69 -7.07 -14.92
CA ALA A 22 21.58 -6.50 -13.90
C ALA A 22 22.74 -5.66 -14.48
N GLY A 23 23.20 -5.93 -15.70
CA GLY A 23 24.22 -5.16 -16.41
C GLY A 23 23.78 -3.78 -16.88
N CYS A 24 22.47 -3.50 -16.90
CA CYS A 24 21.93 -2.23 -17.38
C CYS A 24 21.85 -1.15 -16.29
N HIS A 25 21.99 -1.52 -15.02
CA HIS A 25 21.86 -0.57 -13.90
C HIS A 25 22.97 0.47 -13.88
N GLY A 26 22.57 1.73 -13.72
CA GLY A 26 23.49 2.86 -13.63
C GLY A 26 24.04 3.33 -14.96
N GLN A 27 23.56 2.80 -16.10
CA GLN A 27 23.78 3.38 -17.42
C GLN A 27 22.95 4.65 -17.60
N ALA A 28 23.27 5.47 -18.59
CA ALA A 28 22.73 6.83 -18.74
C ALA A 28 21.19 6.93 -18.68
N ASN A 29 20.46 5.91 -19.15
CA ASN A 29 19.00 5.90 -19.17
C ASN A 29 18.38 4.87 -18.21
N ASN A 30 19.19 4.24 -17.35
CA ASN A 30 18.77 3.17 -16.46
C ASN A 30 19.12 3.53 -15.01
N PRO A 31 18.13 3.81 -14.17
CA PRO A 31 18.38 4.19 -12.79
C PRO A 31 18.99 3.04 -11.99
N LYS A 32 19.78 3.37 -10.98
CA LYS A 32 20.25 2.38 -10.00
C LYS A 32 19.05 1.73 -9.32
N LYS A 33 19.12 0.42 -9.07
CA LYS A 33 18.05 -0.32 -8.43
C LYS A 33 18.05 -0.25 -6.90
N SER A 34 19.08 0.28 -6.28
CA SER A 34 19.22 0.27 -4.83
C SER A 34 20.07 1.41 -4.28
N SER A 35 19.84 1.72 -3.03
CA SER A 35 20.66 2.59 -2.19
C SER A 35 20.76 2.00 -0.79
N THR A 36 21.87 2.25 -0.12
CA THR A 36 22.11 1.87 1.27
C THR A 36 22.54 3.12 2.04
N ILE A 37 21.99 3.30 3.22
CA ILE A 37 22.36 4.39 4.11
C ILE A 37 22.59 3.85 5.52
N SER A 38 23.37 4.59 6.32
CA SER A 38 23.48 4.34 7.76
C SER A 38 22.16 4.65 8.45
N CYS A 39 21.70 3.72 9.30
CA CYS A 39 20.44 3.85 10.03
C CYS A 39 20.49 2.95 11.27
N GLU A 40 20.48 3.54 12.46
CA GLU A 40 20.66 2.82 13.73
C GLU A 40 19.45 1.89 13.99
N SER A 41 19.70 0.58 14.09
CA SER A 41 18.64 -0.44 14.20
C SER A 41 17.98 -0.49 15.59
N THR A 42 18.59 0.15 16.61
CA THR A 42 18.08 0.18 17.98
C THR A 42 17.12 1.32 18.27
N GLN A 43 16.90 2.20 17.30
CA GLN A 43 16.01 3.35 17.41
C GLN A 43 14.80 3.21 16.48
N TYR A 44 13.71 3.87 16.84
CA TYR A 44 12.59 4.01 15.93
C TYR A 44 12.91 5.03 14.83
N HIS A 45 12.68 4.63 13.60
CA HIS A 45 12.83 5.48 12.42
C HIS A 45 11.54 5.52 11.62
N THR A 46 11.27 6.66 10.99
CA THR A 46 10.16 6.78 10.06
C THR A 46 10.64 6.47 8.65
N PHE A 47 10.11 5.39 8.06
CA PHE A 47 10.34 5.03 6.67
C PHE A 47 9.18 5.51 5.81
N GLY A 48 9.45 6.32 4.81
CA GLY A 48 8.46 6.86 3.89
C GLY A 48 8.71 6.42 2.46
N LEU A 49 7.62 6.13 1.74
CA LEU A 49 7.63 5.94 0.30
C LEU A 49 6.64 6.92 -0.34
N GLU A 50 7.14 7.82 -1.17
CA GLU A 50 6.33 8.62 -2.05
C GLU A 50 6.22 7.89 -3.39
N TRP A 51 4.99 7.59 -3.78
CA TRP A 51 4.68 6.82 -4.97
C TRP A 51 3.93 7.70 -5.97
N GLU A 52 4.61 8.07 -7.02
CA GLU A 52 4.09 8.86 -8.13
C GLU A 52 3.96 7.95 -9.38
N GLU A 53 3.29 8.44 -10.41
CA GLU A 53 3.06 7.70 -11.65
C GLU A 53 4.35 7.30 -12.38
N ASP A 54 5.37 8.15 -12.27
CA ASP A 54 6.64 7.99 -12.99
C ASP A 54 7.87 7.91 -12.09
N LYS A 55 7.69 7.96 -10.76
CA LYS A 55 8.79 7.99 -9.81
C LYS A 55 8.42 7.45 -8.43
N LEU A 56 9.32 6.70 -7.85
CA LEU A 56 9.31 6.33 -6.45
C LEU A 56 10.40 7.10 -5.71
N SER A 57 10.11 7.60 -4.50
CA SER A 57 11.09 8.27 -3.65
C SER A 57 11.01 7.74 -2.23
N TRP A 58 12.17 7.35 -1.68
CA TRP A 58 12.29 6.82 -0.32
C TRP A 58 12.83 7.88 0.63
N TYR A 59 12.29 7.85 1.82
CA TYR A 59 12.66 8.77 2.90
C TYR A 59 12.95 7.98 4.17
N VAL A 60 13.95 8.42 4.92
CA VAL A 60 14.19 8.01 6.30
C VAL A 60 14.22 9.28 7.15
N ASP A 61 13.40 9.33 8.18
CA ASP A 61 13.23 10.47 9.07
C ASP A 61 13.00 11.81 8.33
N GLY A 62 12.17 11.75 7.28
CA GLY A 62 11.85 12.89 6.43
C GLY A 62 12.92 13.28 5.41
N ARG A 63 14.10 12.65 5.45
CA ARG A 63 15.17 12.90 4.48
C ARG A 63 15.05 11.94 3.30
N LYS A 64 15.03 12.48 2.07
CA LYS A 64 15.09 11.65 0.86
C LYS A 64 16.43 10.93 0.75
N VAL A 65 16.39 9.61 0.65
CA VAL A 65 17.58 8.75 0.63
C VAL A 65 17.77 8.01 -0.69
N PHE A 66 16.70 7.82 -1.44
CA PHE A 66 16.74 7.13 -2.72
C PHE A 66 15.58 7.57 -3.61
N SER A 67 15.75 7.45 -4.91
CA SER A 67 14.65 7.57 -5.88
C SER A 67 14.89 6.67 -7.07
N TYR A 68 13.77 6.21 -7.66
CA TYR A 68 13.76 5.36 -8.85
C TYR A 68 12.73 5.90 -9.82
N ALA A 69 13.17 6.24 -11.03
CA ALA A 69 12.31 6.82 -12.05
C ALA A 69 11.91 5.78 -13.10
N LYS A 70 10.73 5.98 -13.68
CA LYS A 70 10.26 5.25 -14.85
C LYS A 70 11.19 5.57 -16.03
N SER A 71 11.63 4.57 -16.75
CA SER A 71 12.46 4.76 -17.92
C SER A 71 11.67 5.41 -19.05
N THR A 72 12.37 6.19 -19.88
CA THR A 72 11.85 6.67 -21.16
C THR A 72 12.20 5.71 -22.32
N ASP A 73 12.98 4.67 -22.04
CA ASP A 73 13.37 3.65 -22.99
C ASP A 73 12.26 2.59 -23.11
N ALA A 74 11.67 2.47 -24.29
CA ALA A 74 10.59 1.52 -24.58
C ALA A 74 11.03 0.06 -24.39
N ASP A 75 12.28 -0.27 -24.66
CA ASP A 75 12.83 -1.61 -24.50
C ASP A 75 12.93 -2.00 -23.01
N ALA A 76 13.40 -1.08 -22.18
CA ALA A 76 13.45 -1.27 -20.73
C ALA A 76 12.04 -1.43 -20.13
N LEU A 77 11.08 -0.63 -20.57
CA LEU A 77 9.68 -0.74 -20.15
C LEU A 77 9.05 -2.08 -20.57
N ALA A 78 9.28 -2.51 -21.80
CA ALA A 78 8.80 -3.80 -22.30
C ALA A 78 9.36 -4.99 -21.52
N LYS A 79 10.57 -4.85 -20.97
CA LYS A 79 11.23 -5.83 -20.09
C LYS A 79 10.85 -5.70 -18.60
N GLY A 80 9.84 -4.91 -18.28
CA GLY A 80 9.32 -4.79 -16.92
C GLY A 80 10.13 -3.87 -15.99
N GLN A 81 10.76 -2.82 -16.54
CA GLN A 81 11.46 -1.83 -15.72
C GLN A 81 10.51 -1.09 -14.78
N TRP A 82 9.26 -0.85 -15.17
CA TRP A 82 8.27 -0.15 -14.39
C TRP A 82 7.00 -0.98 -14.17
N PRO A 83 6.96 -1.84 -13.14
CA PRO A 83 5.76 -2.60 -12.78
C PRO A 83 4.85 -1.85 -11.78
N PHE A 84 5.17 -0.62 -11.40
CA PHE A 84 4.56 0.14 -10.29
C PHE A 84 3.27 0.88 -10.68
N ASP A 85 2.68 0.54 -11.80
CA ASP A 85 1.34 0.91 -12.25
C ASP A 85 0.27 -0.12 -11.86
N LYS A 86 0.64 -1.12 -11.05
CA LYS A 86 -0.21 -2.21 -10.57
C LYS A 86 -0.50 -2.08 -9.08
N HIS A 87 -1.44 -2.87 -8.59
CA HIS A 87 -1.74 -2.96 -7.17
C HIS A 87 -0.63 -3.69 -6.41
N PHE A 88 -0.26 -3.13 -5.27
CA PHE A 88 0.69 -3.72 -4.33
C PHE A 88 0.07 -3.74 -2.93
N TYR A 89 0.55 -4.63 -2.10
CA TYR A 89 0.22 -4.69 -0.68
C TYR A 89 1.48 -4.48 0.16
N ILE A 90 1.28 -3.96 1.36
CA ILE A 90 2.37 -3.73 2.31
C ILE A 90 2.68 -5.03 3.02
N ILE A 91 3.96 -5.37 3.10
CA ILE A 91 4.47 -6.49 3.88
C ILE A 91 5.37 -5.93 4.98
N LEU A 92 5.04 -6.25 6.22
CA LEU A 92 5.90 -6.03 7.37
C LEU A 92 6.36 -7.38 7.88
N ASN A 93 7.65 -7.65 7.82
CA ASN A 93 8.20 -8.93 8.24
C ASN A 93 9.56 -8.77 8.91
N GLN A 94 9.95 -9.81 9.64
CA GLN A 94 11.30 -10.01 10.11
C GLN A 94 11.83 -11.29 9.47
N SER A 95 13.02 -11.21 8.87
CA SER A 95 13.69 -12.36 8.27
C SER A 95 14.98 -12.67 8.99
N VAL A 96 15.30 -13.94 9.05
CA VAL A 96 16.60 -14.43 9.53
C VAL A 96 17.29 -15.14 8.37
N GLY A 97 18.56 -14.88 8.16
CA GLY A 97 19.31 -15.40 7.05
C GLY A 97 19.71 -16.86 7.20
N ASN A 98 20.13 -17.43 6.09
CA ASN A 98 20.69 -18.80 6.01
C ASN A 98 22.21 -18.81 5.79
N GLY A 99 22.86 -17.64 5.92
CA GLY A 99 24.30 -17.48 5.69
C GLY A 99 24.70 -17.03 4.29
N SER A 100 23.74 -16.92 3.36
CA SER A 100 23.99 -16.43 2.00
C SER A 100 23.94 -14.90 1.94
N TRP A 101 22.74 -14.36 2.07
CA TRP A 101 22.47 -12.93 1.98
C TRP A 101 22.47 -12.23 3.34
N ALA A 102 21.94 -12.92 4.35
CA ALA A 102 21.99 -12.50 5.74
C ALA A 102 22.65 -13.59 6.59
N LYS A 103 23.23 -13.23 7.73
CA LYS A 103 23.85 -14.19 8.64
C LYS A 103 22.87 -15.29 9.05
N PRO A 104 23.36 -16.51 9.33
CA PRO A 104 22.53 -17.55 9.92
C PRO A 104 21.93 -17.08 11.24
N ALA A 105 20.76 -17.64 11.57
CA ALA A 105 20.15 -17.41 12.87
C ALA A 105 21.07 -17.82 14.01
N ASP A 106 21.24 -16.95 15.00
CA ASP A 106 21.78 -17.35 16.31
C ASP A 106 20.62 -17.87 17.16
N THR A 107 20.63 -19.15 17.46
CA THR A 107 19.58 -19.81 18.25
C THR A 107 19.56 -19.39 19.72
N ASN A 108 20.61 -18.72 20.19
CA ASN A 108 20.69 -18.18 21.55
C ASN A 108 20.17 -16.74 21.66
N PHE A 109 19.77 -16.16 20.55
CA PHE A 109 19.31 -14.78 20.49
C PHE A 109 17.81 -14.70 20.15
N THR A 110 17.09 -13.80 20.83
CA THR A 110 15.71 -13.49 20.54
C THR A 110 15.64 -12.28 19.60
N TYR A 111 15.24 -12.53 18.37
CA TYR A 111 15.05 -11.47 17.39
C TYR A 111 13.69 -10.77 17.62
N ARG A 112 13.69 -9.46 17.64
CA ARG A 112 12.48 -8.66 17.83
C ARG A 112 12.50 -7.47 16.88
N THR A 113 11.43 -7.29 16.14
CA THR A 113 11.18 -6.10 15.32
C THR A 113 9.85 -5.49 15.76
N GLU A 114 9.84 -4.20 15.98
CA GLU A 114 8.66 -3.47 16.43
C GLU A 114 8.20 -2.50 15.35
N PHE A 115 6.90 -2.47 15.11
CA PHE A 115 6.25 -1.51 14.21
C PHE A 115 5.23 -0.71 15.03
N ASP A 116 5.44 0.58 15.14
CA ASP A 116 4.54 1.45 15.92
C ASP A 116 3.27 1.77 15.12
N TRP A 117 3.44 2.20 13.86
CA TRP A 117 2.29 2.53 13.00
C TRP A 117 2.62 2.35 11.52
N VAL A 118 1.55 2.18 10.74
CA VAL A 118 1.56 2.30 9.28
C VAL A 118 0.48 3.28 8.86
N ARG A 119 0.83 4.24 8.02
CA ARG A 119 -0.10 5.24 7.48
C ARG A 119 0.04 5.31 5.97
N VAL A 120 -1.10 5.35 5.30
CA VAL A 120 -1.17 5.57 3.86
C VAL A 120 -1.88 6.90 3.61
N TYR A 121 -1.26 7.74 2.84
CA TYR A 121 -1.79 9.04 2.45
C TYR A 121 -2.03 9.06 0.95
N GLN A 122 -3.04 9.78 0.54
CA GLN A 122 -3.34 10.03 -0.86
C GLN A 122 -3.23 11.53 -1.11
N LYS A 123 -2.65 11.91 -2.25
CA LYS A 123 -2.56 13.31 -2.66
C LYS A 123 -3.98 13.85 -2.87
N GLU A 124 -4.25 15.04 -2.35
CA GLU A 124 -5.55 15.70 -2.48
C GLU A 124 -5.91 15.88 -3.97
N GLY A 125 -7.14 15.50 -4.34
CA GLY A 125 -7.62 15.54 -5.73
C GLY A 125 -7.32 14.29 -6.57
N GLN A 126 -6.53 13.34 -6.09
CA GLN A 126 -6.40 12.02 -6.70
C GLN A 126 -7.41 11.08 -6.03
N VAL A 127 -8.55 10.93 -6.64
CA VAL A 127 -9.47 9.86 -6.24
C VAL A 127 -8.94 8.56 -6.83
N ASN A 128 -8.31 7.72 -6.01
CA ASN A 128 -8.16 6.32 -6.37
C ASN A 128 -9.54 5.69 -6.38
N THR A 129 -10.14 5.60 -7.54
CA THR A 129 -11.40 4.91 -7.78
C THR A 129 -11.27 3.39 -7.74
N GLU A 130 -10.09 2.87 -7.39
CA GLU A 130 -9.78 1.43 -7.39
C GLU A 130 -9.57 0.83 -6.01
N ILE A 131 -10.42 1.16 -5.05
CA ILE A 131 -10.74 0.21 -3.99
C ILE A 131 -11.98 -0.57 -4.47
N GLY A 132 -11.72 -1.68 -5.16
CA GLY A 132 -12.75 -2.49 -5.79
C GLY A 132 -13.46 -1.71 -6.91
N GLN A 133 -13.45 -2.20 -8.14
CA GLN A 133 -14.30 -1.65 -9.18
C GLN A 133 -15.71 -1.48 -8.59
N ALA A 134 -16.09 -0.24 -8.31
CA ALA A 134 -17.51 0.08 -8.27
C ALA A 134 -18.01 -0.35 -9.65
N THR A 135 -18.76 -1.42 -9.72
CA THR A 135 -19.51 -1.75 -10.95
C THR A 135 -20.33 -0.52 -11.27
N ASP A 136 -20.68 -0.27 -12.54
CA ASP A 136 -21.53 0.86 -12.95
C ASP A 136 -22.82 0.98 -12.11
N ALA A 137 -23.25 -0.08 -11.44
CA ALA A 137 -24.32 -0.11 -10.46
C ALA A 137 -24.04 0.71 -9.18
N ASP A 138 -22.78 0.83 -8.75
CA ASP A 138 -22.40 1.62 -7.56
C ASP A 138 -22.31 3.12 -7.86
N ALA A 139 -22.13 3.51 -9.12
CA ALA A 139 -22.06 4.91 -9.56
C ALA A 139 -23.39 5.66 -9.40
N ASN A 140 -24.51 4.93 -9.35
CA ASN A 140 -25.87 5.51 -9.23
C ASN A 140 -26.47 5.33 -7.82
N MET A 141 -25.66 5.00 -6.80
CA MET A 141 -26.13 4.79 -5.44
C MET A 141 -25.78 5.97 -4.54
N ASP A 142 -26.77 6.57 -3.91
CA ASP A 142 -26.56 7.57 -2.87
C ASP A 142 -26.49 6.92 -1.49
N VAL A 143 -25.53 7.34 -0.69
CA VAL A 143 -25.33 6.86 0.69
C VAL A 143 -25.18 8.04 1.63
N TYR A 144 -26.02 8.10 2.65
CA TYR A 144 -25.93 9.11 3.71
C TYR A 144 -26.38 8.55 5.06
N VAL A 145 -26.02 9.24 6.13
CA VAL A 145 -26.43 8.85 7.49
C VAL A 145 -27.53 9.76 8.02
N ARG A 146 -28.58 9.16 8.54
CA ARG A 146 -29.67 9.88 9.18
C ARG A 146 -30.21 9.11 10.40
N ASN A 147 -30.33 9.79 11.54
CA ASN A 147 -30.85 9.22 12.79
C ASN A 147 -30.15 7.90 13.20
N GLY A 148 -28.82 7.86 13.13
CA GLY A 148 -28.04 6.69 13.52
C GLY A 148 -28.17 5.48 12.58
N LYS A 149 -28.65 5.69 11.35
CA LYS A 149 -28.80 4.65 10.32
C LYS A 149 -28.09 5.05 9.04
N ILE A 150 -27.52 4.09 8.35
CA ILE A 150 -27.08 4.31 6.98
C ILE A 150 -28.31 4.19 6.05
N ILE A 151 -28.54 5.20 5.24
CA ILE A 151 -29.56 5.20 4.21
C ILE A 151 -28.88 4.99 2.86
N VAL A 152 -29.35 4.01 2.15
CA VAL A 152 -28.88 3.68 0.79
C VAL A 152 -30.04 3.93 -0.16
N VAL A 153 -29.81 4.71 -1.21
CA VAL A 153 -30.75 4.94 -2.31
C VAL A 153 -30.15 4.31 -3.56
N ALA A 154 -30.68 3.17 -3.97
CA ALA A 154 -30.22 2.43 -5.15
C ALA A 154 -31.34 2.40 -6.22
N PRO A 155 -31.19 3.16 -7.33
CA PRO A 155 -32.21 3.18 -8.39
C PRO A 155 -32.42 1.82 -9.09
N GLN A 156 -31.41 1.00 -9.08
CA GLN A 156 -31.41 -0.37 -9.62
C GLN A 156 -30.91 -1.38 -8.57
N GLU A 157 -31.17 -2.67 -8.79
CA GLU A 157 -30.73 -3.72 -7.91
C GLU A 157 -29.21 -3.69 -7.76
N THR A 158 -28.73 -3.41 -6.56
CA THR A 158 -27.32 -3.22 -6.25
C THR A 158 -26.93 -4.06 -5.02
N LEU A 159 -25.82 -4.77 -5.08
CA LEU A 159 -25.29 -5.48 -3.92
C LEU A 159 -24.65 -4.49 -2.96
N VAL A 160 -25.20 -4.38 -1.76
CA VAL A 160 -24.66 -3.54 -0.69
C VAL A 160 -23.97 -4.43 0.33
N THR A 161 -22.69 -4.14 0.58
CA THR A 161 -21.88 -4.79 1.61
C THR A 161 -21.39 -3.75 2.59
N VAL A 162 -21.67 -3.95 3.88
CA VAL A 162 -21.15 -3.11 4.96
C VAL A 162 -20.22 -3.93 5.84
N CYS A 163 -19.02 -3.43 6.05
CA CYS A 163 -18.02 -4.05 6.92
C CYS A 163 -17.68 -3.11 8.09
N ASP A 164 -17.26 -3.68 9.21
CA ASP A 164 -16.63 -2.92 10.30
C ASP A 164 -15.15 -2.59 9.98
N VAL A 165 -14.49 -1.88 10.89
CA VAL A 165 -13.07 -1.50 10.74
C VAL A 165 -12.11 -2.70 10.80
N GLN A 166 -12.55 -3.88 11.22
CA GLN A 166 -11.79 -5.13 11.17
C GLN A 166 -12.04 -5.92 9.88
N GLY A 167 -12.85 -5.40 8.95
CA GLY A 167 -13.19 -6.07 7.70
C GLY A 167 -14.27 -7.15 7.81
N ARG A 168 -14.92 -7.31 8.99
CA ARG A 168 -16.03 -8.26 9.15
C ARG A 168 -17.27 -7.72 8.47
N THR A 169 -17.91 -8.53 7.64
CA THR A 169 -19.19 -8.18 7.00
C THR A 169 -20.31 -8.17 8.03
N ILE A 170 -20.97 -7.01 8.17
CA ILE A 170 -22.10 -6.80 9.07
C ILE A 170 -23.44 -6.88 8.30
N TYR A 171 -23.43 -6.44 7.05
CA TYR A 171 -24.58 -6.44 6.19
C TYR A 171 -24.16 -6.78 4.76
N ARG A 172 -24.91 -7.65 4.08
CA ARG A 172 -24.68 -7.98 2.66
C ARG A 172 -25.98 -8.45 2.02
N GLU A 173 -26.60 -7.58 1.25
CA GLU A 173 -27.84 -7.88 0.54
C GLU A 173 -27.90 -7.13 -0.79
N LYS A 174 -28.69 -7.65 -1.72
CA LYS A 174 -29.11 -6.92 -2.91
C LYS A 174 -30.26 -6.00 -2.54
N VAL A 175 -30.12 -4.72 -2.84
CA VAL A 175 -31.09 -3.69 -2.50
C VAL A 175 -31.52 -2.92 -3.73
N GLN A 176 -32.78 -2.45 -3.75
CA GLN A 176 -33.32 -1.55 -4.75
C GLN A 176 -34.25 -0.52 -4.07
N GLY A 177 -34.20 0.72 -4.51
CA GLY A 177 -34.93 1.83 -3.87
C GLY A 177 -34.25 2.32 -2.62
N ASN A 178 -35.03 2.71 -1.62
CA ASN A 178 -34.53 3.27 -0.35
C ASN A 178 -34.43 2.18 0.70
N VAL A 179 -33.23 1.91 1.17
CA VAL A 179 -32.98 0.93 2.25
C VAL A 179 -32.33 1.61 3.45
N SER A 180 -32.77 1.25 4.65
CA SER A 180 -32.26 1.78 5.90
C SER A 180 -31.58 0.67 6.70
N ILE A 181 -30.28 0.82 6.94
CA ILE A 181 -29.45 -0.16 7.63
C ILE A 181 -29.17 0.40 9.04
N PRO A 182 -29.77 -0.17 10.08
CA PRO A 182 -29.53 0.26 11.46
C PRO A 182 -28.17 -0.25 11.92
N LEU A 183 -27.31 0.66 12.37
CA LEU A 183 -26.00 0.32 12.92
C LEU A 183 -25.74 1.10 14.21
N THR A 184 -24.90 0.58 15.06
CA THR A 184 -24.44 1.29 16.24
C THR A 184 -23.48 2.41 15.87
N LYS A 185 -23.27 3.37 16.78
CA LYS A 185 -22.24 4.41 16.61
C LYS A 185 -20.89 3.79 16.27
N GLY A 186 -20.28 4.25 15.17
CA GLY A 186 -19.01 3.70 14.72
C GLY A 186 -18.61 4.12 13.31
N VAL A 187 -17.49 3.58 12.86
CA VAL A 187 -16.97 3.73 11.50
C VAL A 187 -17.17 2.43 10.77
N TYR A 188 -17.69 2.51 9.55
CA TYR A 188 -18.00 1.39 8.67
C TYR A 188 -17.48 1.63 7.27
N VAL A 189 -17.35 0.56 6.50
CA VAL A 189 -17.02 0.61 5.07
C VAL A 189 -18.19 0.01 4.30
N LEU A 190 -18.86 0.81 3.49
CA LEU A 190 -19.96 0.40 2.62
C LEU A 190 -19.50 0.43 1.17
N ASN A 191 -19.43 -0.74 0.51
CA ASN A 191 -18.94 -0.89 -0.88
C ASN A 191 -17.65 -0.06 -1.12
N GLY A 192 -16.67 -0.16 -0.21
CA GLY A 192 -15.42 0.59 -0.30
C GLY A 192 -15.48 2.06 0.18
N ARG A 193 -16.66 2.62 0.47
CA ARG A 193 -16.81 3.99 0.97
C ARG A 193 -16.84 4.02 2.50
N LYS A 194 -16.05 4.88 3.11
CA LYS A 194 -16.09 5.10 4.56
C LYS A 194 -17.38 5.83 4.95
N VAL A 195 -18.10 5.28 5.90
CA VAL A 195 -19.33 5.87 6.47
C VAL A 195 -19.19 5.94 7.99
N MET A 196 -19.50 7.10 8.57
CA MET A 196 -19.48 7.30 10.03
C MET A 196 -20.90 7.47 10.56
N VAL A 197 -21.29 6.59 11.48
CA VAL A 197 -22.55 6.67 12.21
C VAL A 197 -22.27 7.36 13.54
N PRO A 198 -22.86 8.54 13.80
CA PRO A 198 -22.59 9.37 14.98
C PRO A 198 -23.12 8.81 16.31
#